data_2d5ee021fd2f32c17567e8c25a972779
#
_entry.id   2d5ee021fd2f32c17567e8c25a972779
#
_cell.length_a   1.000
_cell.length_b   1.000
_cell.length_c   1.000
_cell.angle_alpha   90.00
_cell.angle_beta   90.00
_cell.angle_gamma   90.00
#
_symmetry.space_group_name_H-M   'P 1'
#
loop_
_entity.id
_entity.type
_entity.pdbx_description
1 polymer ?
#
loop_
_entity_poly.entity_id
_entity_poly.type
_entity_poly.pdbx_seq_one_letter_code
_entity_poly.pdbx_strand_id
1 'polypeptide(L)'
;MKNNKQLKKINLNEILYVQSLENYVIIQSETSKEIAYSPLKKIMEYLPEPQFIQVHRSFVINSLKVEAIEGNQLVIQNYKIPIARNLREATFESLLKNKLISR
;
A
#
# COMPACT_ATOMS: atom_id res chain seq x y z
N MET A 1 -1.52 4.19 -23.63
CA MET A 1 -1.91 4.68 -23.40
C MET A 1 -2.13 5.67 -23.49
N LYS A 2 -2.47 6.01 -23.70
CA LYS A 2 -2.63 6.88 -23.70
C LYS A 2 -3.25 7.60 -22.94
N ASN A 3 -3.73 7.58 -22.28
CA ASN A 3 -4.29 8.33 -21.34
C ASN A 3 -3.33 8.98 -20.49
N ASN A 4 -2.20 9.04 -20.88
CA ASN A 4 -1.20 9.71 -20.19
C ASN A 4 -1.44 11.18 -20.13
N LYS A 5 -2.37 11.69 -20.88
CA LYS A 5 -2.72 13.08 -20.81
C LYS A 5 -3.80 13.37 -19.80
N GLN A 6 -4.34 12.34 -19.21
CA GLN A 6 -5.40 12.48 -18.27
C GLN A 6 -4.84 12.47 -16.87
N LEU A 7 -5.09 13.50 -16.10
CA LEU A 7 -4.69 13.54 -14.72
C LEU A 7 -5.83 13.02 -13.88
N LYS A 8 -5.67 11.83 -13.40
CA LYS A 8 -6.71 11.20 -12.64
C LYS A 8 -6.56 11.52 -11.17
N LYS A 9 -7.63 11.94 -10.57
CA LYS A 9 -7.62 12.26 -9.16
C LYS A 9 -7.90 10.99 -8.38
N ILE A 10 -6.99 10.63 -7.49
CA ILE A 10 -7.15 9.44 -6.67
C ILE A 10 -7.28 9.89 -5.23
N ASN A 11 -8.35 9.46 -4.59
CA ASN A 11 -8.57 9.75 -3.19
C ASN A 11 -7.67 8.83 -2.36
N LEU A 12 -6.75 9.41 -1.61
CA LEU A 12 -5.80 8.63 -0.85
C LEU A 12 -6.49 7.68 0.12
N ASN A 13 -7.61 8.09 0.66
CA ASN A 13 -8.31 7.24 1.62
C ASN A 13 -8.94 6.01 0.98
N GLU A 14 -9.02 5.98 -0.33
CA GLU A 14 -9.56 4.82 -1.03
C GLU A 14 -8.48 3.86 -1.49
N ILE A 15 -7.22 4.26 -1.41
CA ILE A 15 -6.13 3.40 -1.83
C ILE A 15 -5.97 2.28 -0.82
N LEU A 16 -5.91 1.05 -1.33
CA LEU A 16 -5.68 -0.12 -0.49
C LEU A 16 -4.19 -0.40 -0.37
N TYR A 17 -3.52 -0.47 -1.50
CA TYR A 17 -2.08 -0.71 -1.52
C TYR A 17 -1.50 -0.27 -2.85
N VAL A 18 -0.18 -0.16 -2.87
CA VAL A 18 0.56 0.13 -4.09
C VAL A 18 1.61 -0.96 -4.25
N GLN A 19 1.66 -1.53 -5.44
CA GLN A 19 2.58 -2.62 -5.73
C GLN A 19 3.55 -2.19 -6.83
N SER A 20 4.84 -2.41 -6.57
CA SER A 20 5.87 -2.10 -7.55
C SER A 20 6.12 -3.32 -8.44
N LEU A 21 6.15 -3.08 -9.74
CA LEU A 21 6.57 -4.07 -10.71
C LEU A 21 7.78 -3.50 -11.43
N GLU A 22 8.25 -4.17 -12.45
CA GLU A 22 9.54 -3.80 -13.03
C GLU A 22 9.63 -2.35 -13.45
N ASN A 23 8.67 -1.90 -14.24
CA ASN A 23 8.73 -0.58 -14.83
C ASN A 23 7.59 0.33 -14.40
N TYR A 24 6.74 -0.13 -13.50
CA TYR A 24 5.57 0.65 -13.13
C TYR A 24 5.07 0.23 -11.77
N VAL A 25 4.12 0.98 -11.26
CA VAL A 25 3.46 0.61 -10.01
C VAL A 25 1.97 0.48 -10.30
N ILE A 26 1.32 -0.39 -9.54
CA ILE A 26 -0.12 -0.54 -9.56
C ILE A 26 -0.64 0.09 -8.30
N ILE A 27 -1.57 1.02 -8.45
CA ILE A 27 -2.24 1.66 -7.33
C ILE A 27 -3.63 1.05 -7.26
N GLN A 28 -3.84 0.20 -6.27
CA GLN A 28 -5.12 -0.48 -6.11
C GLN A 28 -5.97 0.27 -5.12
N SER A 29 -7.10 0.76 -5.57
CA SER A 29 -8.04 1.42 -4.66
C SER A 29 -9.27 0.55 -4.51
N GLU A 30 -10.25 1.05 -3.76
CA GLU A 30 -11.47 0.30 -3.52
C GLU A 30 -12.27 0.13 -4.80
N THR A 31 -12.15 1.06 -5.72
CA THR A 31 -12.98 1.06 -6.91
C THR A 31 -12.21 0.93 -8.21
N SER A 32 -10.89 1.05 -8.18
CA SER A 32 -10.16 1.06 -9.44
C SER A 32 -8.74 0.54 -9.25
N LYS A 33 -8.12 0.28 -10.39
CA LYS A 33 -6.72 -0.13 -10.44
C LYS A 33 -6.05 0.79 -11.45
N GLU A 34 -5.09 1.56 -10.98
CA GLU A 34 -4.39 2.51 -11.83
C GLU A 34 -2.94 2.11 -11.98
N ILE A 35 -2.37 2.38 -13.14
CA ILE A 35 -0.99 2.06 -13.41
C ILE A 35 -0.23 3.35 -13.64
N ALA A 36 0.89 3.49 -12.94
CA ALA A 36 1.75 4.65 -13.10
C ALA A 36 3.15 4.17 -13.43
N TYR A 37 3.74 4.75 -14.47
CA TYR A 37 5.09 4.38 -14.88
C TYR A 37 6.07 5.24 -14.11
N SER A 38 6.34 4.80 -12.89
CA SER A 38 7.17 5.55 -11.96
C SER A 38 7.74 4.58 -10.94
N PRO A 39 8.91 4.86 -10.39
CA PRO A 39 9.41 4.03 -9.30
C PRO A 39 8.55 4.18 -8.05
N LEU A 40 8.47 3.13 -7.27
CA LEU A 40 7.70 3.16 -6.04
C LEU A 40 8.16 4.29 -5.12
N LYS A 41 9.45 4.51 -5.05
CA LYS A 41 10.00 5.53 -4.18
C LYS A 41 9.45 6.91 -4.50
N LYS A 42 9.26 7.19 -5.78
CA LYS A 42 8.68 8.46 -6.21
C LYS A 42 7.22 8.56 -5.76
N ILE A 43 6.49 7.49 -5.94
CA ILE A 43 5.08 7.47 -5.56
C ILE A 43 4.95 7.69 -4.06
N MET A 44 5.85 7.09 -3.29
CA MET A 44 5.79 7.21 -1.84
C MET A 44 5.91 8.64 -1.35
N GLU A 45 6.52 9.52 -2.15
CA GLU A 45 6.63 10.91 -1.77
C GLU A 45 5.26 11.59 -1.67
N TYR A 46 4.26 11.02 -2.32
CA TYR A 46 2.92 11.57 -2.29
C TYR A 46 2.00 10.86 -1.30
N LEU A 47 2.53 9.87 -0.60
CA LEU A 47 1.73 9.07 0.32
C LEU A 47 2.16 9.39 1.75
N PRO A 48 1.30 10.06 2.52
CA PRO A 48 1.71 10.52 3.85
C PRO A 48 1.85 9.39 4.85
N GLU A 49 2.80 9.54 5.75
CA GLU A 49 2.92 8.66 6.89
C GLU A 49 2.18 9.29 8.04
N PRO A 50 1.70 8.50 8.96
CA PRO A 50 1.83 7.04 9.07
C PRO A 50 0.72 6.27 8.37
N GLN A 51 -0.12 6.94 7.60
CA GLN A 51 -1.22 6.27 6.92
C GLN A 51 -0.69 5.21 5.95
N PHE A 52 0.34 5.56 5.17
CA PHE A 52 0.92 4.64 4.20
C PHE A 52 2.28 4.19 4.70
N ILE A 53 2.48 2.88 4.77
CA ILE A 53 3.74 2.32 5.22
C ILE A 53 4.20 1.25 4.26
N GLN A 54 5.51 1.20 4.08
CA GLN A 54 6.10 0.19 3.22
C GLN A 54 6.32 -1.07 4.04
N VAL A 55 5.73 -2.17 3.58
CA VAL A 55 5.81 -3.44 4.30
C VAL A 55 6.65 -4.46 3.57
N HIS A 56 7.07 -4.14 2.36
CA HIS A 56 7.82 -5.05 1.51
C HIS A 56 8.48 -4.17 0.47
N ARG A 57 9.61 -4.61 -0.07
CA ARG A 57 10.28 -3.76 -1.06
C ARG A 57 9.38 -3.42 -2.24
N SER A 58 8.36 -4.23 -2.48
CA SER A 58 7.44 -4.01 -3.59
C SER A 58 6.05 -3.57 -3.17
N PHE A 59 5.80 -3.37 -1.89
CA PHE A 59 4.45 -3.05 -1.44
C PHE A 59 4.44 -1.94 -0.40
N VAL A 60 3.53 -1.00 -0.64
CA VAL A 60 3.16 0.02 0.34
C VAL A 60 1.68 -0.17 0.61
N ILE A 61 1.28 -0.14 1.86
CA ILE A 61 -0.14 -0.35 2.19
C ILE A 61 -0.70 0.86 2.90
N ASN A 62 -2.01 0.97 2.82
CA ASN A 62 -2.76 1.96 3.58
C ASN A 62 -3.13 1.33 4.92
N SER A 63 -2.52 1.82 5.99
CA SER A 63 -2.73 1.20 7.30
C SER A 63 -4.17 1.26 7.75
N LEU A 64 -4.92 2.24 7.27
CA LEU A 64 -6.34 2.36 7.62
C LEU A 64 -7.18 1.25 7.01
N LYS A 65 -6.67 0.57 6.01
CA LYS A 65 -7.43 -0.48 5.31
C LYS A 65 -7.03 -1.88 5.73
N VAL A 66 -6.07 -2.03 6.62
CA VAL A 66 -5.64 -3.34 7.07
C VAL A 66 -6.71 -3.91 7.97
N GLU A 67 -7.17 -5.12 7.65
CA GLU A 67 -8.22 -5.78 8.42
C GLU A 67 -7.65 -6.79 9.39
N ALA A 68 -6.53 -7.42 9.04
CA ALA A 68 -6.00 -8.47 9.88
C ALA A 68 -4.55 -8.74 9.48
N ILE A 69 -3.87 -9.43 10.36
CA ILE A 69 -2.52 -9.93 10.11
C ILE A 69 -2.60 -11.43 10.22
N GLU A 70 -2.19 -12.11 9.15
CA GLU A 70 -2.19 -13.57 9.14
C GLU A 70 -0.78 -14.03 8.83
N GLY A 71 -0.07 -14.50 9.86
CA GLY A 71 1.29 -14.94 9.66
C GLY A 71 2.16 -13.82 9.13
N ASN A 72 2.71 -14.00 7.94
CA ASN A 72 3.57 -13.00 7.33
C ASN A 72 2.85 -12.16 6.29
N GLN A 73 1.52 -12.08 6.39
CA GLN A 73 0.73 -11.35 5.42
C GLN A 73 -0.24 -10.42 6.09
N LEU A 74 -0.53 -9.32 5.40
CA LEU A 74 -1.59 -8.40 5.81
C LEU A 74 -2.80 -8.66 4.95
N VAL A 75 -3.97 -8.64 5.57
CA VAL A 75 -5.22 -8.83 4.85
C VAL A 75 -5.89 -7.49 4.65
N ILE A 76 -6.12 -7.12 3.40
CA ILE A 76 -6.82 -5.91 3.03
C ILE A 76 -7.88 -6.33 2.04
N GLN A 77 -9.13 -6.31 2.47
CA GLN A 77 -10.24 -6.83 1.67
C GLN A 77 -9.92 -8.26 1.23
N ASN A 78 -9.86 -8.50 -0.08
CA ASN A 78 -9.56 -9.84 -0.60
C ASN A 78 -8.08 -10.05 -0.84
N TYR A 79 -7.26 -9.04 -0.55
CA TYR A 79 -5.86 -9.08 -0.89
C TYR A 79 -5.01 -9.50 0.28
N LYS A 80 -4.01 -10.30 0.01
CA LYS A 80 -3.05 -10.72 1.03
C LYS A 80 -1.69 -10.19 0.62
N ILE A 81 -1.18 -9.26 1.41
CA ILE A 81 0.04 -8.54 1.08
C ILE A 81 1.19 -9.09 1.92
N PRO A 82 2.27 -9.53 1.28
CA PRO A 82 3.38 -10.10 2.06
C PRO A 82 4.12 -9.04 2.85
N ILE A 83 4.63 -9.42 3.99
CA ILE A 83 5.43 -8.56 4.82
C ILE A 83 6.86 -9.08 4.75
N ALA A 84 7.80 -8.21 4.37
CA ALA A 84 9.19 -8.59 4.34
C ALA A 84 9.68 -8.87 5.75
N ARG A 85 10.54 -9.89 5.89
CA ARG A 85 11.01 -10.29 7.19
C ARG A 85 11.67 -9.13 7.93
N ASN A 86 12.49 -8.37 7.24
CA ASN A 86 13.22 -7.28 7.86
C ASN A 86 12.34 -6.07 8.18
N LEU A 87 11.11 -6.05 7.69
CA LEU A 87 10.19 -4.96 7.96
C LEU A 87 9.07 -5.37 8.90
N ARG A 88 9.11 -6.61 9.37
CA ARG A 88 8.01 -7.14 10.16
C ARG A 88 7.76 -6.38 11.45
N GLU A 89 8.82 -6.14 12.20
CA GLU A 89 8.65 -5.44 13.48
C GLU A 89 8.17 -4.02 13.29
N ALA A 90 8.76 -3.32 12.32
CA ALA A 90 8.36 -1.94 12.07
C ALA A 90 6.92 -1.88 11.60
N THR A 91 6.51 -2.85 10.80
CA THR A 91 5.14 -2.90 10.31
C THR A 91 4.17 -3.11 11.46
N PHE A 92 4.47 -4.06 12.34
CA PHE A 92 3.60 -4.33 13.47
C PHE A 92 3.51 -3.12 14.39
N GLU A 93 4.63 -2.48 14.66
CA GLU A 93 4.62 -1.29 15.50
C GLU A 93 3.76 -0.19 14.91
N SER A 94 3.92 0.05 13.62
CA SER A 94 3.14 1.09 12.95
C SER A 94 1.66 0.82 13.02
N LEU A 95 1.28 -0.44 12.81
CA LEU A 95 -0.14 -0.80 12.83
C LEU A 95 -0.71 -0.68 14.23
N LEU A 96 0.05 -1.02 15.23
CA LEU A 96 -0.44 -0.89 16.61
C LEU A 96 -0.61 0.57 16.98
N LYS A 97 0.29 1.43 16.53
CA LYS A 97 0.15 2.86 16.78
C LYS A 97 -1.07 3.42 16.08
N ASN A 98 -1.47 2.80 14.98
CA ASN A 98 -2.67 3.23 14.25
C ASN A 98 -3.91 2.52 14.77
N LYS A 99 -3.80 1.97 15.97
CA LYS A 99 -4.94 1.42 16.71
C LYS A 99 -5.52 0.17 16.09
N LEU A 100 -4.69 -0.58 15.37
CA LEU A 100 -5.10 -1.91 14.99
C LEU A 100 -4.92 -2.80 16.20
N ILE A 101 -5.99 -3.41 16.65
CA ILE A 101 -5.92 -4.25 17.82
C ILE A 101 -5.90 -5.69 17.37
N SER A 102 -4.85 -6.38 17.79
CA SER A 102 -4.68 -7.79 17.47
C SER A 102 -5.30 -8.61 18.59
N ARG A 103 -6.07 -9.58 18.22
CA ARG A 103 -6.71 -10.41 19.21
C ARG A 103 -6.35 -11.84 19.05
#